data_deeeeb35931f95eb771e9938f8f0f9e4
#
_entry.id   deeeeb35931f95eb771e9938f8f0f9e4
#
_cell.length_a   1.000
_cell.length_b   1.000
_cell.length_c   1.000
_cell.angle_alpha   90.00
_cell.angle_beta   90.00
_cell.angle_gamma   90.00
#
_symmetry.space_group_name_H-M   'P 1'
#
loop_
_entity.id
_entity.type
_entity.pdbx_description
1 polymer ?
#
loop_
_entity_poly.entity_id
_entity_poly.type
_entity_poly.pdbx_seq_one_letter_code
_entity_poly.pdbx_strand_id
1 'polypeptide(L)'
;MTNEEMREEIGRMNDSIERDVKYLVDLAKWILSQKNRPESYTNYLVSRRIAEIENDLTGHITRRDAIREILGRAEAAQQTTAQAGQQGDAR
;
A
#
# COMPACT_ATOMS: atom_id res chain seq x y z
N MET A 1 2.41 12.12 14.33
CA MET A 1 2.33 10.65 14.26
C MET A 1 3.64 10.07 14.80
N THR A 2 3.53 9.17 15.76
CA THR A 2 4.71 8.49 16.32
C THR A 2 5.24 7.42 15.37
N ASN A 3 6.46 6.94 15.62
CA ASN A 3 7.02 5.84 14.82
C ASN A 3 6.16 4.58 14.90
N GLU A 4 5.63 4.28 16.09
CA GLU A 4 4.74 3.14 16.28
C GLU A 4 3.43 3.31 15.50
N GLU A 5 2.83 4.50 15.56
CA GLU A 5 1.62 4.80 14.78
C GLU A 5 1.88 4.71 13.28
N MET A 6 3.06 5.12 12.82
CA MET A 6 3.45 4.98 11.41
C MET A 6 3.57 3.51 11.00
N ARG A 7 4.15 2.66 11.85
CA ARG A 7 4.22 1.21 11.58
C ARG A 7 2.84 0.57 11.51
N GLU A 8 1.95 0.95 12.42
CA GLU A 8 0.57 0.48 12.41
C GLU A 8 -0.17 0.91 11.15
N GLU A 9 0.03 2.15 10.72
CA GLU A 9 -0.59 2.66 9.50
C GLU A 9 -0.06 1.94 8.26
N ILE A 10 1.24 1.66 8.21
CA ILE A 10 1.84 0.85 7.14
C ILE A 10 1.18 -0.54 7.11
N GLY A 11 0.98 -1.17 8.26
CA GLY A 11 0.30 -2.45 8.36
C GLY A 11 -1.13 -2.39 7.82
N ARG A 12 -1.89 -1.36 8.17
CA ARG A 12 -3.24 -1.15 7.66
C ARG A 12 -3.25 -0.96 6.14
N MET A 13 -2.29 -0.19 5.62
CA MET A 13 -2.17 0.01 4.17
C MET A 13 -1.81 -1.28 3.45
N ASN A 14 -0.91 -2.09 4.01
CA ASN A 14 -0.57 -3.40 3.46
C ASN A 14 -1.78 -4.33 3.39
N ASP A 15 -2.60 -4.35 4.44
CA ASP A 15 -3.83 -5.15 4.46
C ASP A 15 -4.82 -4.67 3.40
N SER A 16 -4.97 -3.37 3.24
CA SER A 16 -5.83 -2.77 2.21
C SER A 16 -5.33 -3.09 0.81
N ILE A 17 -4.02 -3.01 0.59
CA ILE A 17 -3.39 -3.35 -0.68
C ILE A 17 -3.62 -4.82 -1.02
N GLU A 18 -3.40 -5.71 -0.07
CA GLU A 18 -3.62 -7.14 -0.25
C GLU A 18 -5.08 -7.44 -0.63
N ARG A 19 -6.02 -6.79 0.04
CA ARG A 19 -7.45 -6.92 -0.26
C ARG A 19 -7.77 -6.42 -1.67
N ASP A 20 -7.23 -5.27 -2.07
CA ASP A 20 -7.46 -4.72 -3.40
C ASP A 20 -6.90 -5.63 -4.49
N VAL A 21 -5.70 -6.17 -4.28
CA VAL A 21 -5.09 -7.15 -5.20
C VAL A 21 -5.95 -8.40 -5.32
N LYS A 22 -6.47 -8.89 -4.20
CA LYS A 22 -7.36 -10.05 -4.19
C LYS A 22 -8.63 -9.79 -5.01
N TYR A 23 -9.23 -8.62 -4.86
CA TYR A 23 -10.40 -8.25 -5.65
C TYR A 23 -10.09 -8.21 -7.14
N LEU A 24 -8.96 -7.67 -7.53
CA LEU A 24 -8.53 -7.66 -8.94
C LEU A 24 -8.33 -9.08 -9.48
N VAL A 25 -7.70 -9.94 -8.70
CA VAL A 25 -7.49 -11.35 -9.08
C VAL A 25 -8.82 -12.09 -9.23
N ASP A 26 -9.72 -11.91 -8.27
CA ASP A 26 -11.04 -12.54 -8.30
C ASP A 26 -11.85 -12.06 -9.52
N LEU A 27 -11.78 -10.78 -9.82
CA LEU A 27 -12.46 -10.20 -10.99
C LEU A 27 -11.86 -10.74 -12.30
N ALA A 28 -10.53 -10.86 -12.36
CA ALA A 28 -9.85 -11.46 -13.52
C ALA A 28 -10.28 -12.92 -13.72
N LYS A 29 -10.37 -13.70 -12.65
CA LYS A 29 -10.84 -15.09 -12.71
C LYS A 29 -12.27 -15.16 -13.19
N TRP A 30 -13.12 -14.26 -12.73
CA TRP A 30 -14.51 -14.20 -13.18
C TRP A 30 -14.58 -13.93 -14.69
N ILE A 31 -13.83 -12.93 -15.19
CA ILE A 31 -13.76 -12.59 -16.62
C ILE A 31 -13.33 -13.82 -17.43
N LEU A 32 -12.28 -14.51 -16.98
CA LEU A 32 -11.75 -15.68 -17.68
C LEU A 32 -12.72 -16.86 -17.66
N SER A 33 -13.60 -16.94 -16.67
CA SER A 33 -14.61 -18.02 -16.55
C SER A 33 -15.79 -17.82 -17.48
N GLN A 34 -15.98 -16.64 -18.05
CA GLN A 34 -17.08 -16.37 -18.95
C GLN A 34 -16.83 -17.02 -20.31
N LYS A 35 -17.72 -17.94 -20.72
CA LYS A 35 -17.61 -18.66 -21.99
C LYS A 35 -18.00 -17.78 -23.19
N ASN A 36 -18.88 -16.82 -22.96
CA ASN A 36 -19.32 -15.87 -23.96
C ASN A 36 -18.78 -14.49 -23.61
N ARG A 37 -18.47 -13.69 -24.63
CA ARG A 37 -18.06 -12.30 -24.38
C ARG A 37 -19.18 -11.57 -23.66
N PRO A 38 -18.88 -10.86 -22.54
CA PRO A 38 -19.89 -10.05 -21.87
C PRO A 38 -20.49 -9.03 -22.82
N GLU A 39 -21.75 -8.69 -22.61
CA GLU A 39 -22.39 -7.59 -23.33
C GLU A 39 -21.65 -6.27 -23.09
N SER A 40 -21.78 -5.32 -24.01
CA SER A 40 -21.09 -4.03 -23.90
C SER A 40 -21.32 -3.33 -22.57
N TYR A 41 -22.54 -3.42 -22.02
CA TYR A 41 -22.88 -2.84 -20.72
C TYR A 41 -22.11 -3.53 -19.58
N THR A 42 -22.04 -4.86 -19.60
CA THR A 42 -21.27 -5.63 -18.61
C THR A 42 -19.78 -5.31 -18.71
N ASN A 43 -19.24 -5.20 -19.93
CA ASN A 43 -17.86 -4.78 -20.14
C ASN A 43 -17.59 -3.40 -19.57
N TYR A 44 -18.50 -2.47 -19.75
CA TYR A 44 -18.38 -1.13 -19.19
C TYR A 44 -18.33 -1.16 -17.65
N LEU A 45 -19.25 -1.91 -17.02
CA LEU A 45 -19.30 -2.03 -15.56
C LEU A 45 -18.03 -2.68 -14.99
N VAL A 46 -17.55 -3.72 -15.65
CA VAL A 46 -16.31 -4.41 -15.24
C VAL A 46 -15.12 -3.47 -15.36
N SER A 47 -15.00 -2.76 -16.48
CA SER A 47 -13.91 -1.81 -16.70
C SER A 47 -13.93 -0.68 -15.66
N ARG A 48 -15.13 -0.17 -15.36
CA ARG A 48 -15.31 0.85 -14.33
C ARG A 48 -14.88 0.34 -12.94
N ARG A 49 -15.26 -0.89 -12.61
CA ARG A 49 -14.89 -1.50 -11.33
C ARG A 49 -13.39 -1.71 -11.21
N ILE A 50 -12.74 -2.16 -12.28
CA ILE A 50 -11.28 -2.30 -12.32
C ILE A 50 -10.62 -0.95 -12.07
N ALA A 51 -11.08 0.11 -12.74
CA ALA A 51 -10.52 1.44 -12.57
C ALA A 51 -10.68 1.95 -11.14
N GLU A 52 -11.83 1.71 -10.50
CA GLU A 52 -12.06 2.07 -9.09
C GLU A 52 -11.09 1.35 -8.17
N ILE A 53 -10.90 0.04 -8.35
CA ILE A 53 -9.98 -0.74 -7.52
C ILE A 53 -8.53 -0.30 -7.76
N GLU A 54 -8.14 -0.05 -9.00
CA GLU A 54 -6.80 0.45 -9.33
C GLU A 54 -6.52 1.80 -8.68
N ASN A 55 -7.50 2.71 -8.67
CA ASN A 55 -7.35 4.02 -8.01
C ASN A 55 -7.18 3.85 -6.50
N ASP A 56 -7.96 3.00 -5.86
CA ASP A 56 -7.84 2.71 -4.43
C ASP A 56 -6.48 2.09 -4.12
N LEU A 57 -6.06 1.12 -4.91
CA LEU A 57 -4.77 0.45 -4.77
C LEU A 57 -3.61 1.44 -4.88
N THR A 58 -3.63 2.29 -5.89
CA THR A 58 -2.61 3.33 -6.10
C THR A 58 -2.56 4.28 -4.91
N GLY A 59 -3.72 4.71 -4.41
CA GLY A 59 -3.82 5.57 -3.23
C GLY A 59 -3.20 4.92 -1.99
N HIS A 60 -3.50 3.66 -1.73
CA HIS A 60 -2.95 2.91 -0.59
C HIS A 60 -1.44 2.72 -0.70
N ILE A 61 -0.94 2.38 -1.89
CA ILE A 61 0.49 2.23 -2.13
C ILE A 61 1.22 3.56 -1.93
N THR A 62 0.71 4.64 -2.49
CA THR A 62 1.30 5.97 -2.37
C THR A 62 1.38 6.41 -0.91
N ARG A 63 0.29 6.23 -0.15
CA ARG A 63 0.26 6.57 1.27
C ARG A 63 1.25 5.72 2.07
N ARG A 64 1.27 4.41 1.84
CA ARG A 64 2.20 3.50 2.51
C ARG A 64 3.64 3.90 2.26
N ASP A 65 4.00 4.16 1.02
CA ASP A 65 5.38 4.49 0.64
C ASP A 65 5.82 5.84 1.20
N ALA A 66 4.91 6.82 1.23
CA ALA A 66 5.17 8.11 1.86
C ALA A 66 5.44 7.96 3.36
N ILE A 67 4.64 7.16 4.06
CA ILE A 67 4.82 6.93 5.50
C ILE A 67 6.11 6.14 5.77
N ARG A 68 6.42 5.14 4.94
CA ARG A 68 7.70 4.40 5.04
C ARG A 68 8.91 5.32 4.90
N GLU A 69 8.85 6.26 3.99
CA GLU A 69 9.94 7.21 3.80
C GLU A 69 10.13 8.09 5.04
N ILE A 70 9.05 8.62 5.58
CA ILE A 70 9.08 9.44 6.80
C ILE A 70 9.61 8.62 7.97
N LEU A 71 9.10 7.40 8.15
CA LEU A 71 9.55 6.51 9.22
C LEU A 71 11.03 6.16 9.09
N GLY A 72 11.49 5.86 7.89
CA GLY A 72 12.89 5.54 7.62
C GLY A 72 13.82 6.71 7.98
N ARG A 73 13.41 7.93 7.66
CA ARG A 73 14.17 9.13 8.04
C ARG A 73 14.18 9.35 9.54
N ALA A 74 13.06 9.14 10.21
CA ALA A 74 12.97 9.29 11.66
C ALA A 74 13.82 8.26 12.39
N GLU A 75 13.81 7.02 11.95
CA GLU A 75 14.64 5.95 12.53
C GLU A 75 16.13 6.19 12.29
N ALA A 76 16.52 6.65 11.09
CA ALA A 76 17.89 7.00 10.76
C ALA A 76 18.37 8.16 11.63
N ALA A 77 17.56 9.18 11.86
CA ALA A 77 17.88 10.31 12.72
C ALA A 77 18.10 9.86 14.17
N GLN A 78 17.28 8.94 14.68
CA GLN A 78 17.45 8.38 16.02
C GLN A 78 18.74 7.59 16.15
N GLN A 79 19.08 6.76 15.16
CA GLN A 79 20.33 6.01 15.14
C GLN A 79 21.55 6.93 15.10
N THR A 80 21.52 7.96 14.28
CA THR A 80 22.60 8.94 14.19
C THR A 80 22.81 9.66 15.52
N THR A 81 21.73 10.07 16.17
CA THR A 81 21.78 10.72 17.49
C THR A 81 22.37 9.78 18.54
N ALA A 82 21.95 8.51 18.56
CA ALA A 82 22.47 7.51 19.49
C ALA A 82 23.96 7.25 19.25
N GLN A 83 24.41 7.15 18.01
CA GLN A 83 25.81 6.98 17.66
C GLN A 83 26.66 8.19 18.07
N ALA A 84 26.16 9.39 17.82
CA ALA A 84 26.84 10.62 18.24
C ALA A 84 27.01 10.68 19.77
N GLY A 85 25.96 10.31 20.50
CA GLY A 85 26.01 10.21 21.96
C GLY A 85 27.06 9.20 22.47
N GLN A 86 27.10 8.02 21.87
CA GLN A 86 28.08 6.99 22.21
C GLN A 86 29.51 7.43 21.91
N GLN A 87 29.75 8.09 20.79
CA GLN A 87 31.07 8.64 20.46
C GLN A 87 31.49 9.73 21.42
N GLY A 88 30.56 10.56 21.88
CA GLY A 88 30.84 11.58 22.92
C GLY A 88 31.25 10.96 24.24
N ASP A 89 30.60 9.89 24.64
CA ASP A 89 30.92 9.18 25.90
C ASP A 89 32.28 8.47 25.85
N ALA A 90 32.73 8.07 24.67
CA ALA A 90 34.01 7.40 24.49
C ALA A 90 35.23 8.34 24.65
N ARG A 91 35.00 9.64 24.70
CA ARG A 91 36.04 10.64 24.93
C ARG A 91 36.24 10.93 26.41
#